data_2772ca71639a5941500d699a1fb30a25
#
_entry.id   2772ca71639a5941500d699a1fb30a25
#
_cell.length_a   1.000
_cell.length_b   1.000
_cell.length_c   1.000
_cell.angle_alpha   90.00
_cell.angle_beta   90.00
_cell.angle_gamma   90.00
#
_symmetry.space_group_name_H-M   'P 1'
#
loop_
_entity.id
_entity.type
_entity.pdbx_description
1 polymer ?
#
loop_
_entity_poly.entity_id
_entity_poly.type
_entity_poly.pdbx_seq_one_letter_code
_entity_poly.pdbx_strand_id
1 'polypeptide(L)'
;MRRLRCALVALAAALAAACGERACSGLGGRPPGALPTVTRGDGVVYRLLDKGAWKGYYDASGRLVVVEYDSNADGRADYIAHYDERRQIRLLEVDEDHDAWVDRFEHYDAAGVLEKVGRWRKQRGRADEWTYRAADGRPARIEYDDDGDGKPERADVLEDGVVVRVETDSDRDGRPDRWQAWDRGRLVREELDTDGDGRPDRRLVFGPRARLLRVERLPR
;
A
#
# COMPACT_ATOMS: atom_id res chain seq x y z
N MET A 1 7.68 6.20 15.13
CA MET A 1 6.72 5.36 15.88
C MET A 1 5.48 6.10 16.43
N ARG A 2 5.48 7.40 16.72
CA ARG A 2 4.30 8.09 17.27
C ARG A 2 3.24 8.49 16.23
N ARG A 3 3.58 8.74 14.97
CA ARG A 3 2.62 9.22 13.96
C ARG A 3 1.77 8.11 13.28
N LEU A 4 2.24 6.87 13.21
CA LEU A 4 1.47 5.75 12.63
C LEU A 4 0.31 5.27 13.54
N ARG A 5 0.46 5.43 14.85
CA ARG A 5 -0.66 5.17 15.78
C ARG A 5 -1.76 6.24 15.70
N CYS A 6 -1.46 7.42 15.12
CA CYS A 6 -2.42 8.52 15.08
C CYS A 6 -3.53 8.33 14.03
N ALA A 7 -3.30 7.73 12.85
CA ALA A 7 -4.34 7.57 11.84
C ALA A 7 -5.39 6.51 12.26
N LEU A 8 -4.94 5.35 12.74
CA LEU A 8 -5.84 4.32 13.30
C LEU A 8 -6.53 4.79 14.59
N VAL A 9 -5.80 5.55 15.44
CA VAL A 9 -6.37 6.16 16.65
C VAL A 9 -7.30 7.32 16.30
N ALA A 10 -7.02 8.10 15.23
CA ALA A 10 -7.92 9.15 14.76
C ALA A 10 -9.19 8.57 14.14
N LEU A 11 -9.09 7.51 13.33
CA LEU A 11 -10.26 6.83 12.77
C LEU A 11 -11.06 6.11 13.88
N ALA A 12 -10.40 5.44 14.84
CA ALA A 12 -11.05 4.85 15.99
C ALA A 12 -11.60 5.91 16.96
N ALA A 13 -10.91 7.06 17.13
CA ALA A 13 -11.37 8.18 17.94
C ALA A 13 -12.48 8.99 17.24
N ALA A 14 -12.44 9.13 15.91
CA ALA A 14 -13.52 9.73 15.14
C ALA A 14 -14.75 8.84 15.12
N LEU A 15 -14.60 7.52 15.01
CA LEU A 15 -15.65 6.53 15.22
C LEU A 15 -16.20 6.57 16.65
N ALA A 16 -15.35 6.78 17.68
CA ALA A 16 -15.75 6.90 19.09
C ALA A 16 -16.36 8.27 19.40
N ALA A 17 -15.93 9.35 18.78
CA ALA A 17 -16.45 10.70 19.00
C ALA A 17 -17.76 10.97 18.22
N ALA A 18 -17.92 10.36 17.03
CA ALA A 18 -19.17 10.39 16.27
C ALA A 18 -20.26 9.49 16.89
N CYS A 19 -19.84 8.47 17.66
CA CYS A 19 -20.69 7.63 18.46
C CYS A 19 -20.47 8.01 19.94
N GLY A 20 -21.38 8.76 20.57
CA GLY A 20 -21.43 8.78 22.04
C GLY A 20 -21.37 7.33 22.55
N GLU A 21 -20.79 7.09 23.74
CA GLU A 21 -20.45 5.75 24.30
C GLU A 21 -21.51 4.62 24.13
N ARG A 22 -22.76 4.98 23.81
CA ARG A 22 -23.85 4.04 23.50
C ARG A 22 -23.98 3.67 22.02
N ALA A 23 -23.30 4.34 21.07
CA ALA A 23 -23.44 4.10 19.64
C ALA A 23 -22.31 3.23 19.05
N CYS A 24 -21.17 3.08 19.73
CA CYS A 24 -20.09 2.19 19.30
C CYS A 24 -20.47 0.70 19.37
N SER A 25 -21.44 0.32 20.23
CA SER A 25 -22.03 -1.01 20.22
C SER A 25 -22.91 -1.29 18.99
N GLY A 26 -23.26 -0.26 18.20
CA GLY A 26 -24.10 -0.37 17.00
C GLY A 26 -23.34 -0.51 15.68
N LEU A 27 -22.05 -0.18 15.62
CA LEU A 27 -21.26 -0.30 14.38
C LEU A 27 -20.97 -1.75 13.98
N GLY A 28 -21.14 -2.67 14.90
CA GLY A 28 -21.01 -4.11 14.65
C GLY A 28 -22.35 -4.83 14.49
N GLY A 29 -23.47 -4.14 14.67
CA GLY A 29 -24.82 -4.69 14.58
C GLY A 29 -25.42 -4.53 13.19
N ARG A 30 -26.51 -5.27 12.95
CA ARG A 30 -27.37 -5.09 11.77
C ARG A 30 -27.83 -3.61 11.74
N PRO A 31 -27.76 -2.91 10.58
CA PRO A 31 -28.17 -1.52 10.49
C PRO A 31 -29.63 -1.35 10.94
N PRO A 32 -29.95 -0.29 11.69
CA PRO A 32 -31.32 -0.04 12.14
C PRO A 32 -32.19 0.32 10.96
N GLY A 33 -33.24 -0.48 10.71
CA GLY A 33 -34.28 -0.18 9.71
C GLY A 33 -33.86 -0.36 8.24
N ALA A 34 -34.71 0.06 7.33
CA ALA A 34 -34.44 0.07 5.90
C ALA A 34 -33.54 1.28 5.56
N LEU A 35 -32.25 1.06 5.39
CA LEU A 35 -31.33 2.08 4.90
C LEU A 35 -31.57 2.34 3.40
N PRO A 36 -31.40 3.58 2.91
CA PRO A 36 -31.42 3.87 1.48
C PRO A 36 -30.29 3.13 0.75
N THR A 37 -30.51 2.77 -0.50
CA THR A 37 -29.51 2.15 -1.36
C THR A 37 -28.83 3.20 -2.22
N VAL A 38 -27.52 3.05 -2.42
CA VAL A 38 -26.71 3.90 -3.29
C VAL A 38 -25.80 3.03 -4.15
N THR A 39 -25.49 3.49 -5.35
CA THR A 39 -24.46 2.88 -6.19
C THR A 39 -23.19 3.71 -6.06
N ARG A 40 -22.05 3.06 -5.71
CA ARG A 40 -20.75 3.73 -5.66
C ARG A 40 -20.07 3.71 -7.03
N GLY A 41 -18.92 4.38 -7.11
CA GLY A 41 -18.10 4.44 -8.33
C GLY A 41 -17.57 3.08 -8.81
N ASP A 42 -17.57 2.05 -7.96
CA ASP A 42 -17.29 0.65 -8.31
C ASP A 42 -18.47 -0.06 -9.01
N GLY A 43 -19.61 0.62 -9.17
CA GLY A 43 -20.83 0.07 -9.77
C GLY A 43 -21.63 -0.85 -8.83
N VAL A 44 -21.19 -1.05 -7.59
CA VAL A 44 -21.86 -1.92 -6.62
C VAL A 44 -22.92 -1.13 -5.83
N VAL A 45 -24.05 -1.80 -5.54
CA VAL A 45 -25.16 -1.24 -4.76
C VAL A 45 -24.97 -1.55 -3.29
N TYR A 46 -24.97 -0.51 -2.47
CA TYR A 46 -24.80 -0.59 -1.01
C TYR A 46 -26.01 0.02 -0.30
N ARG A 47 -26.23 -0.39 0.96
CA ARG A 47 -27.09 0.32 1.90
C ARG A 47 -26.26 1.37 2.61
N LEU A 48 -26.72 2.63 2.59
CA LEU A 48 -25.99 3.78 3.12
C LEU A 48 -26.52 4.18 4.50
N LEU A 49 -25.63 4.25 5.49
CA LEU A 49 -25.84 4.96 6.74
C LEU A 49 -25.05 6.27 6.67
N ASP A 50 -25.75 7.39 6.54
CA ASP A 50 -25.16 8.74 6.49
C ASP A 50 -25.32 9.44 7.86
N LYS A 51 -24.21 9.92 8.41
CA LYS A 51 -24.12 10.66 9.66
C LYS A 51 -23.38 12.00 9.49
N GLY A 52 -23.44 12.60 8.30
CA GLY A 52 -22.76 13.83 7.95
C GLY A 52 -21.26 13.57 7.70
N ALA A 53 -20.41 13.87 8.68
CA ALA A 53 -18.97 13.72 8.52
C ALA A 53 -18.51 12.30 8.20
N TRP A 54 -19.31 11.26 8.48
CA TRP A 54 -19.00 9.91 8.09
C TRP A 54 -20.18 9.17 7.45
N LYS A 55 -19.85 8.27 6.53
CA LYS A 55 -20.80 7.41 5.81
C LYS A 55 -20.37 5.96 5.91
N GLY A 56 -21.31 5.08 6.29
CA GLY A 56 -21.09 3.63 6.33
C GLY A 56 -21.84 2.94 5.21
N TYR A 57 -21.14 2.12 4.43
CA TYR A 57 -21.70 1.36 3.32
C TYR A 57 -21.78 -0.11 3.70
N TYR A 58 -22.98 -0.68 3.57
CA TYR A 58 -23.28 -2.05 3.94
C TYR A 58 -23.64 -2.86 2.69
N ASP A 59 -23.11 -4.07 2.59
CA ASP A 59 -23.44 -5.00 1.51
C ASP A 59 -24.87 -5.55 1.61
N ALA A 60 -25.27 -6.39 0.67
CA ALA A 60 -26.60 -7.01 0.64
C ALA A 60 -26.87 -7.89 1.87
N SER A 61 -25.84 -8.46 2.50
CA SER A 61 -25.94 -9.25 3.72
C SER A 61 -26.07 -8.40 5.00
N GLY A 62 -25.86 -7.09 4.89
CA GLY A 62 -25.87 -6.15 6.00
C GLY A 62 -24.52 -6.04 6.73
N ARG A 63 -23.42 -6.45 6.11
CA ARG A 63 -22.06 -6.24 6.63
C ARG A 63 -21.56 -4.87 6.23
N LEU A 64 -20.93 -4.15 7.16
CA LEU A 64 -20.18 -2.94 6.88
C LEU A 64 -18.95 -3.31 6.03
N VAL A 65 -18.80 -2.70 4.86
CA VAL A 65 -17.72 -2.99 3.92
C VAL A 65 -16.86 -1.77 3.61
N VAL A 66 -17.43 -0.55 3.71
CA VAL A 66 -16.68 0.70 3.53
C VAL A 66 -17.14 1.74 4.54
N VAL A 67 -16.21 2.52 5.05
CA VAL A 67 -16.48 3.75 5.81
C VAL A 67 -15.75 4.90 5.13
N GLU A 68 -16.45 5.98 4.88
CA GLU A 68 -15.90 7.27 4.45
C GLU A 68 -15.97 8.24 5.60
N TYR A 69 -14.92 9.03 5.79
CA TYR A 69 -14.86 10.09 6.81
C TYR A 69 -14.31 11.37 6.21
N ASP A 70 -15.08 12.43 6.36
CA ASP A 70 -14.76 13.81 5.98
C ASP A 70 -14.34 14.53 7.27
N SER A 71 -13.04 14.81 7.42
CA SER A 71 -12.47 15.36 8.64
C SER A 71 -12.47 16.89 8.67
N ASN A 72 -12.55 17.53 7.49
CA ASN A 72 -12.50 18.97 7.31
C ASN A 72 -13.88 19.59 7.01
N ALA A 73 -14.92 18.75 6.80
CA ALA A 73 -16.29 19.12 6.49
C ALA A 73 -16.45 19.88 5.15
N ASP A 74 -15.64 19.52 4.14
CA ASP A 74 -15.77 20.09 2.78
C ASP A 74 -16.69 19.27 1.86
N GLY A 75 -17.24 18.16 2.36
CA GLY A 75 -18.15 17.27 1.66
C GLY A 75 -17.46 16.14 0.90
N ARG A 76 -16.14 15.99 1.03
CA ARG A 76 -15.34 14.93 0.44
C ARG A 76 -14.73 14.06 1.54
N ALA A 77 -14.50 12.80 1.24
CA ALA A 77 -13.90 11.90 2.21
C ALA A 77 -12.37 12.05 2.21
N ASP A 78 -11.78 12.35 3.38
CA ASP A 78 -10.34 12.37 3.58
C ASP A 78 -9.80 10.98 3.95
N TYR A 79 -10.68 10.11 4.47
CA TYR A 79 -10.34 8.73 4.83
C TYR A 79 -11.39 7.79 4.27
N ILE A 80 -10.93 6.72 3.58
CA ILE A 80 -11.81 5.66 3.09
C ILE A 80 -11.26 4.33 3.59
N ALA A 81 -11.98 3.68 4.51
CA ALA A 81 -11.59 2.40 5.08
C ALA A 81 -12.42 1.27 4.49
N HIS A 82 -11.76 0.26 3.94
CA HIS A 82 -12.36 -0.95 3.40
C HIS A 82 -12.20 -2.11 4.39
N TYR A 83 -13.28 -2.82 4.67
CA TYR A 83 -13.34 -3.88 5.66
C TYR A 83 -13.50 -5.25 5.00
N ASP A 84 -12.88 -6.26 5.59
CA ASP A 84 -13.07 -7.66 5.23
C ASP A 84 -14.29 -8.28 5.92
N GLU A 85 -14.49 -9.58 5.68
CA GLU A 85 -15.57 -10.35 6.28
C GLU A 85 -15.48 -10.46 7.81
N ARG A 86 -14.27 -10.28 8.38
CA ARG A 86 -14.01 -10.29 9.83
C ARG A 86 -14.12 -8.90 10.45
N ARG A 87 -14.52 -7.88 9.65
CA ARG A 87 -14.60 -6.47 10.04
C ARG A 87 -13.23 -5.87 10.41
N GLN A 88 -12.17 -6.35 9.78
CA GLN A 88 -10.85 -5.76 9.90
C GLN A 88 -10.58 -4.88 8.69
N ILE A 89 -9.91 -3.75 8.90
CA ILE A 89 -9.48 -2.89 7.80
C ILE A 89 -8.46 -3.65 6.96
N ARG A 90 -8.67 -3.66 5.64
CA ARG A 90 -7.77 -4.26 4.65
C ARG A 90 -7.07 -3.21 3.82
N LEU A 91 -7.76 -2.11 3.55
CA LEU A 91 -7.23 -0.97 2.84
C LEU A 91 -7.74 0.30 3.53
N LEU A 92 -6.83 1.23 3.77
CA LEU A 92 -7.16 2.59 4.16
C LEU A 92 -6.57 3.54 3.11
N GLU A 93 -7.43 4.31 2.49
CA GLU A 93 -7.07 5.39 1.59
C GLU A 93 -7.11 6.70 2.37
N VAL A 94 -6.10 7.55 2.19
CA VAL A 94 -5.96 8.80 2.92
C VAL A 94 -5.61 9.93 1.96
N ASP A 95 -6.42 10.97 1.96
CA ASP A 95 -6.13 12.28 1.41
C ASP A 95 -5.53 13.12 2.54
N GLU A 96 -4.21 13.34 2.51
CA GLU A 96 -3.47 13.97 3.61
C GLU A 96 -3.51 15.50 3.54
N ASP A 97 -3.64 16.06 2.33
CA ASP A 97 -3.62 17.51 2.07
C ASP A 97 -5.00 18.10 1.69
N HIS A 98 -6.04 17.26 1.65
CA HIS A 98 -7.44 17.62 1.40
C HIS A 98 -7.67 18.20 -0.02
N ASP A 99 -6.92 17.74 -1.01
CA ASP A 99 -7.08 18.18 -2.40
C ASP A 99 -8.02 17.29 -3.22
N ALA A 100 -8.66 16.30 -2.59
CA ALA A 100 -9.57 15.30 -3.13
C ALA A 100 -8.87 14.17 -3.93
N TRP A 101 -7.57 14.03 -3.78
CA TRP A 101 -6.82 12.90 -4.30
C TRP A 101 -6.20 12.10 -3.16
N VAL A 102 -6.27 10.80 -3.26
CA VAL A 102 -5.65 9.93 -2.26
C VAL A 102 -4.14 10.01 -2.38
N ASP A 103 -3.46 10.38 -1.28
CA ASP A 103 -2.00 10.48 -1.20
C ASP A 103 -1.36 9.19 -0.72
N ARG A 104 -2.09 8.42 0.09
CA ARG A 104 -1.56 7.25 0.77
C ARG A 104 -2.55 6.12 0.81
N PHE A 105 -2.05 4.92 0.50
CA PHE A 105 -2.78 3.67 0.52
C PHE A 105 -2.13 2.72 1.53
N GLU A 106 -2.83 2.35 2.58
CA GLU A 106 -2.34 1.43 3.61
C GLU A 106 -3.02 0.07 3.47
N HIS A 107 -2.24 -0.97 3.19
CA HIS A 107 -2.74 -2.34 3.15
C HIS A 107 -2.40 -3.08 4.43
N TYR A 108 -3.38 -3.81 4.95
CA TYR A 108 -3.27 -4.57 6.18
C TYR A 108 -3.45 -6.06 5.90
N ASP A 109 -2.67 -6.90 6.57
CA ASP A 109 -2.77 -8.36 6.49
C ASP A 109 -3.99 -8.89 7.25
N ALA A 110 -4.19 -10.24 7.24
CA ALA A 110 -5.31 -10.90 7.91
C ALA A 110 -5.28 -10.77 9.44
N ALA A 111 -4.15 -10.37 10.03
CA ALA A 111 -4.00 -10.11 11.45
C ALA A 111 -4.19 -8.61 11.79
N GLY A 112 -4.47 -7.75 10.79
CA GLY A 112 -4.59 -6.30 10.96
C GLY A 112 -3.23 -5.60 11.12
N VAL A 113 -2.14 -6.23 10.69
CA VAL A 113 -0.81 -5.64 10.69
C VAL A 113 -0.59 -4.91 9.37
N LEU A 114 -0.03 -3.71 9.42
CA LEU A 114 0.30 -2.92 8.24
C LEU A 114 1.39 -3.64 7.42
N GLU A 115 1.01 -4.15 6.25
CA GLU A 115 1.87 -4.91 5.36
C GLU A 115 2.64 -4.01 4.40
N LYS A 116 1.93 -3.09 3.74
CA LYS A 116 2.53 -2.16 2.80
C LYS A 116 1.82 -0.81 2.75
N VAL A 117 2.57 0.20 2.33
CA VAL A 117 2.06 1.56 2.09
C VAL A 117 2.35 1.95 0.66
N GLY A 118 1.31 2.35 -0.06
CA GLY A 118 1.40 2.93 -1.39
C GLY A 118 1.41 4.44 -1.34
N ARG A 119 2.17 5.07 -2.26
CA ARG A 119 2.15 6.51 -2.53
C ARG A 119 2.21 6.75 -4.03
N TRP A 120 1.67 7.87 -4.47
CA TRP A 120 1.84 8.29 -5.85
C TRP A 120 3.11 9.16 -5.99
N ARG A 121 3.79 9.02 -7.13
CA ARG A 121 4.92 9.86 -7.54
C ARG A 121 4.67 10.53 -8.88
N LYS A 122 3.98 9.83 -9.78
CA LYS A 122 3.73 10.26 -11.16
C LYS A 122 2.27 10.60 -11.42
N GLN A 123 1.34 9.76 -10.94
CA GLN A 123 -0.08 9.93 -11.21
C GLN A 123 -0.85 10.07 -9.91
N ARG A 124 -1.45 11.24 -9.66
CA ARG A 124 -2.27 11.52 -8.48
C ARG A 124 -3.39 10.50 -8.31
N GLY A 125 -3.60 10.09 -7.07
CA GLY A 125 -4.68 9.18 -6.70
C GLY A 125 -4.44 7.72 -7.07
N ARG A 126 -3.25 7.38 -7.59
CA ARG A 126 -2.84 6.01 -7.89
C ARG A 126 -1.45 5.74 -7.35
N ALA A 127 -1.33 4.72 -6.51
CA ALA A 127 -0.01 4.35 -5.99
C ALA A 127 0.86 3.74 -7.10
N ASP A 128 2.04 4.31 -7.26
CA ASP A 128 3.12 3.85 -8.14
C ASP A 128 4.44 3.60 -7.39
N GLU A 129 4.43 3.78 -6.08
CA GLU A 129 5.49 3.40 -5.15
C GLU A 129 4.88 2.62 -3.99
N TRP A 130 5.39 1.42 -3.73
CA TRP A 130 4.91 0.54 -2.68
C TRP A 130 6.03 0.20 -1.70
N THR A 131 5.90 0.62 -0.44
CA THR A 131 6.82 0.28 0.64
C THR A 131 6.26 -0.90 1.44
N TYR A 132 6.89 -2.06 1.34
CA TYR A 132 6.60 -3.26 2.13
C TYR A 132 7.37 -3.22 3.45
N ARG A 133 6.75 -3.75 4.51
CA ARG A 133 7.32 -3.76 5.85
C ARG A 133 7.71 -5.17 6.28
N ALA A 134 8.83 -5.26 7.00
CA ALA A 134 9.21 -6.47 7.73
C ALA A 134 8.35 -6.63 8.99
N ALA A 135 8.44 -7.79 9.64
CA ALA A 135 7.70 -8.11 10.87
C ALA A 135 7.97 -7.14 12.03
N ASP A 136 9.13 -6.47 12.05
CA ASP A 136 9.49 -5.43 13.03
C ASP A 136 8.91 -4.04 12.66
N GLY A 137 8.18 -3.93 11.54
CA GLY A 137 7.56 -2.72 11.03
C GLY A 137 8.48 -1.78 10.25
N ARG A 138 9.76 -2.15 10.05
CA ARG A 138 10.69 -1.36 9.24
C ARG A 138 10.46 -1.60 7.75
N PRO A 139 10.77 -0.63 6.87
CA PRO A 139 10.80 -0.86 5.43
C PRO A 139 11.79 -1.98 5.08
N ALA A 140 11.32 -2.96 4.32
CA ALA A 140 12.11 -4.10 3.86
C ALA A 140 12.27 -4.11 2.33
N ARG A 141 11.28 -3.58 1.60
CA ARG A 141 11.28 -3.54 0.15
C ARG A 141 10.50 -2.32 -0.33
N ILE A 142 10.99 -1.64 -1.36
CA ILE A 142 10.27 -0.57 -2.04
C ILE A 142 10.17 -0.97 -3.52
N GLU A 143 8.95 -0.98 -4.05
CA GLU A 143 8.66 -1.26 -5.45
C GLU A 143 8.22 0.01 -6.17
N TYR A 144 8.60 0.14 -7.42
CA TYR A 144 8.31 1.27 -8.29
C TYR A 144 7.68 0.76 -9.58
N ASP A 145 6.39 1.08 -9.77
CA ASP A 145 5.59 0.79 -10.96
C ASP A 145 5.49 2.09 -11.77
N ASP A 146 6.44 2.27 -12.67
CA ASP A 146 6.65 3.53 -13.37
C ASP A 146 5.69 3.75 -14.55
N ASP A 147 5.14 2.69 -15.15
CA ASP A 147 4.17 2.78 -16.24
C ASP A 147 2.73 2.49 -15.81
N GLY A 148 2.56 1.97 -14.58
CA GLY A 148 1.26 1.77 -13.96
C GLY A 148 0.53 0.52 -14.45
N ASP A 149 1.24 -0.48 -14.94
CA ASP A 149 0.65 -1.76 -15.36
C ASP A 149 0.43 -2.74 -14.19
N GLY A 150 0.92 -2.39 -12.99
CA GLY A 150 0.81 -3.18 -11.77
C GLY A 150 1.99 -4.12 -11.53
N LYS A 151 3.03 -4.04 -12.37
CA LYS A 151 4.29 -4.75 -12.20
C LYS A 151 5.41 -3.75 -11.99
N PRO A 152 6.29 -3.94 -11.00
CA PRO A 152 7.33 -2.98 -10.73
C PRO A 152 8.51 -3.12 -11.72
N GLU A 153 8.92 -2.02 -12.35
CA GLU A 153 10.16 -1.97 -13.13
C GLU A 153 11.39 -1.95 -12.26
N ARG A 154 11.23 -1.61 -10.98
CA ARG A 154 12.33 -1.59 -10.02
C ARG A 154 11.85 -1.98 -8.63
N ALA A 155 12.72 -2.68 -7.90
CA ALA A 155 12.54 -2.90 -6.49
C ALA A 155 13.86 -2.74 -5.74
N ASP A 156 13.80 -2.01 -4.63
CA ASP A 156 14.90 -1.82 -3.67
C ASP A 156 14.65 -2.69 -2.46
N VAL A 157 15.60 -3.57 -2.11
CA VAL A 157 15.57 -4.38 -0.88
C VAL A 157 16.44 -3.71 0.16
N LEU A 158 15.88 -3.56 1.38
CA LEU A 158 16.52 -2.84 2.46
C LEU A 158 16.82 -3.77 3.65
N GLU A 159 18.00 -3.58 4.26
CA GLU A 159 18.35 -4.12 5.56
C GLU A 159 18.73 -2.95 6.46
N ASP A 160 18.12 -2.88 7.64
CA ASP A 160 18.31 -1.75 8.59
C ASP A 160 18.17 -0.35 7.98
N GLY A 161 17.26 -0.21 6.99
CA GLY A 161 16.99 1.06 6.28
C GLY A 161 18.04 1.42 5.22
N VAL A 162 18.95 0.53 4.89
CA VAL A 162 19.97 0.70 3.85
C VAL A 162 19.66 -0.23 2.69
N VAL A 163 19.69 0.28 1.45
CA VAL A 163 19.52 -0.54 0.25
C VAL A 163 20.73 -1.48 0.11
N VAL A 164 20.44 -2.79 0.13
CA VAL A 164 21.44 -3.86 -0.06
C VAL A 164 21.32 -4.57 -1.40
N ARG A 165 20.15 -4.48 -2.03
CA ARG A 165 19.89 -5.06 -3.36
C ARG A 165 18.93 -4.18 -4.14
N VAL A 166 19.17 -4.08 -5.43
CA VAL A 166 18.23 -3.46 -6.40
C VAL A 166 17.92 -4.51 -7.47
N GLU A 167 16.66 -4.66 -7.79
CA GLU A 167 16.14 -5.51 -8.85
C GLU A 167 15.54 -4.60 -9.92
N THR A 168 15.81 -4.86 -11.18
CA THR A 168 15.30 -4.07 -12.31
C THR A 168 14.75 -5.01 -13.37
N ASP A 169 13.58 -4.70 -13.88
CA ASP A 169 12.94 -5.28 -15.05
C ASP A 169 13.11 -4.24 -16.19
N SER A 170 14.12 -4.47 -17.04
CA SER A 170 14.48 -3.48 -18.07
C SER A 170 13.67 -3.62 -19.34
N ASP A 171 13.19 -4.81 -19.64
CA ASP A 171 12.39 -5.12 -20.85
C ASP A 171 10.88 -5.13 -20.59
N ARG A 172 10.47 -4.97 -19.28
CA ARG A 172 9.06 -4.85 -18.83
C ARG A 172 8.21 -6.08 -19.10
N ASP A 173 8.80 -7.25 -19.01
CA ASP A 173 8.05 -8.51 -19.12
C ASP A 173 7.38 -8.91 -17.78
N GLY A 174 7.69 -8.20 -16.70
CA GLY A 174 7.21 -8.42 -15.34
C GLY A 174 8.12 -9.33 -14.53
N ARG A 175 9.37 -9.52 -14.98
CA ARG A 175 10.40 -10.25 -14.27
C ARG A 175 11.70 -9.46 -14.24
N PRO A 176 12.39 -9.39 -13.11
CA PRO A 176 13.69 -8.75 -13.08
C PRO A 176 14.69 -9.45 -14.01
N ASP A 177 15.43 -8.67 -14.81
CA ASP A 177 16.53 -9.11 -15.66
C ASP A 177 17.90 -8.65 -15.17
N ARG A 178 17.91 -7.83 -14.09
CA ARG A 178 19.12 -7.25 -13.52
C ARG A 178 19.01 -7.19 -12.00
N TRP A 179 20.03 -7.70 -11.31
CA TRP A 179 20.14 -7.68 -9.85
C TRP A 179 21.46 -7.07 -9.43
N GLN A 180 21.39 -6.01 -8.64
CA GLN A 180 22.54 -5.31 -8.10
C GLN A 180 22.67 -5.53 -6.59
N ALA A 181 23.83 -5.91 -6.12
CA ALA A 181 24.14 -6.02 -4.68
C ALA A 181 25.00 -4.83 -4.25
N TRP A 182 24.62 -4.24 -3.14
CA TRP A 182 25.23 -3.04 -2.59
C TRP A 182 25.77 -3.30 -1.18
N ASP A 183 27.00 -2.84 -0.89
CA ASP A 183 27.58 -2.86 0.44
C ASP A 183 27.99 -1.44 0.83
N ARG A 184 27.38 -0.91 1.92
CA ARG A 184 27.65 0.44 2.44
C ARG A 184 27.57 1.51 1.36
N GLY A 185 26.53 1.46 0.53
CA GLY A 185 26.29 2.41 -0.56
C GLY A 185 27.22 2.26 -1.78
N ARG A 186 27.91 1.13 -1.91
CA ARG A 186 28.77 0.82 -3.06
C ARG A 186 28.24 -0.41 -3.78
N LEU A 187 28.16 -0.32 -5.11
CA LEU A 187 27.88 -1.48 -5.95
C LEU A 187 29.08 -2.45 -5.86
N VAL A 188 28.79 -3.68 -5.43
CA VAL A 188 29.81 -4.74 -5.29
C VAL A 188 29.62 -5.86 -6.29
N ARG A 189 28.39 -6.06 -6.75
CA ARG A 189 28.02 -7.13 -7.70
C ARG A 189 26.81 -6.74 -8.51
N GLU A 190 26.79 -7.15 -9.77
CA GLU A 190 25.64 -7.08 -10.65
C GLU A 190 25.49 -8.42 -11.36
N GLU A 191 24.28 -8.91 -11.41
CA GLU A 191 23.90 -10.13 -12.12
C GLU A 191 22.90 -9.75 -13.21
N LEU A 192 23.04 -10.39 -14.37
CA LEU A 192 22.23 -10.13 -15.55
C LEU A 192 21.67 -11.45 -16.08
N ASP A 193 20.40 -11.44 -16.44
CA ASP A 193 19.76 -12.38 -17.31
C ASP A 193 19.86 -11.82 -18.74
N THR A 194 20.66 -12.43 -19.59
CA THR A 194 20.86 -11.91 -20.96
C THR A 194 20.12 -12.74 -22.00
N ASP A 195 19.54 -13.88 -21.62
CA ASP A 195 18.75 -14.74 -22.52
C ASP A 195 17.24 -14.78 -22.18
N GLY A 196 16.81 -14.07 -21.12
CA GLY A 196 15.38 -13.89 -20.78
C GLY A 196 14.72 -15.11 -20.17
N ASP A 197 15.48 -16.04 -19.59
CA ASP A 197 14.92 -17.25 -18.98
C ASP A 197 14.48 -17.05 -17.50
N GLY A 198 14.70 -15.84 -16.95
CA GLY A 198 14.38 -15.44 -15.58
C GLY A 198 15.48 -15.81 -14.58
N ARG A 199 16.66 -16.21 -15.04
CA ARG A 199 17.81 -16.53 -14.22
C ARG A 199 19.06 -15.79 -14.68
N PRO A 200 19.89 -15.29 -13.76
CA PRO A 200 21.11 -14.61 -14.18
C PRO A 200 22.10 -15.58 -14.82
N ASP A 201 22.61 -15.25 -16.01
CA ASP A 201 23.63 -15.99 -16.73
C ASP A 201 24.99 -15.30 -16.72
N ARG A 202 25.06 -14.05 -16.29
CA ARG A 202 26.27 -13.27 -16.15
C ARG A 202 26.36 -12.60 -14.79
N ARG A 203 27.61 -12.50 -14.28
CA ARG A 203 27.90 -11.77 -13.05
C ARG A 203 29.09 -10.85 -13.26
N LEU A 204 28.93 -9.61 -12.87
CA LEU A 204 29.95 -8.58 -12.81
C LEU A 204 30.34 -8.34 -11.35
N VAL A 205 31.61 -8.32 -11.04
CA VAL A 205 32.13 -8.02 -9.69
C VAL A 205 32.88 -6.72 -9.73
N PHE A 206 32.56 -5.85 -8.78
CA PHE A 206 33.12 -4.49 -8.71
C PHE A 206 34.00 -4.33 -7.46
N GLY A 207 35.08 -3.59 -7.62
CA GLY A 207 35.96 -3.13 -6.57
C GLY A 207 35.70 -1.68 -6.17
N PRO A 208 36.65 -1.06 -5.46
CA PRO A 208 36.55 0.34 -5.06
C PRO A 208 36.26 1.27 -6.26
N ARG A 209 35.44 2.31 -6.01
CA ARG A 209 35.01 3.30 -7.04
C ARG A 209 34.28 2.68 -8.22
N ALA A 210 33.52 1.59 -7.99
CA ALA A 210 32.78 0.86 -9.03
C ALA A 210 33.67 0.34 -10.18
N ARG A 211 34.95 0.10 -9.95
CA ARG A 211 35.84 -0.47 -10.95
C ARG A 211 35.45 -1.93 -11.21
N LEU A 212 35.15 -2.28 -12.45
CA LEU A 212 34.92 -3.66 -12.85
C LEU A 212 36.22 -4.48 -12.65
N LEU A 213 36.13 -5.54 -11.85
CA LEU A 213 37.26 -6.44 -11.55
C LEU A 213 37.22 -7.68 -12.42
N ARG A 214 36.03 -8.27 -12.60
CA ARG A 214 35.85 -9.50 -13.40
C ARG A 214 34.41 -9.64 -13.89
N VAL A 215 34.25 -10.40 -14.95
CA VAL A 215 32.98 -10.89 -15.48
C VAL A 215 32.99 -12.40 -15.42
N GLU A 216 31.96 -12.99 -14.86
CA GLU A 216 31.78 -14.44 -14.75
C GLU A 216 30.56 -14.85 -15.58
N ARG A 217 30.64 -16.02 -16.22
CA ARG A 217 29.49 -16.69 -16.76
C ARG A 217 28.92 -17.62 -15.70
N LEU A 218 27.65 -17.53 -15.42
CA LEU A 218 26.99 -18.42 -14.46
C LEU A 218 26.54 -19.70 -15.14
N PRO A 219 26.57 -20.86 -14.46
CA PRO A 219 26.02 -22.08 -15.02
C PRO A 219 24.50 -21.98 -15.14
N ARG A 220 23.96 -22.55 -16.19
CA ARG A 220 22.53 -22.75 -16.39
C ARG A 220 21.96 -23.77 -15.44
#